data_76971474182cafbc70e81728f52223b2
#
_entry.id   76971474182cafbc70e81728f52223b2
#
_cell.length_a   1.000
_cell.length_b   1.000
_cell.length_c   1.000
_cell.angle_alpha   90.00
_cell.angle_beta   90.00
_cell.angle_gamma   90.00
#
_symmetry.space_group_name_H-M   'P 1'
#
loop_
_entity.id
_entity.type
_entity.pdbx_description
1 polymer ?
#
loop_
_entity_poly.entity_id
_entity_poly.type
_entity_poly.pdbx_seq_one_letter_code
_entity_poly.pdbx_strand_id
1 'polypeptide(L)'
;MKPATTQTVVTVGGASSRREFLGATTRTAVAVAGAATLSGTLLSGRSIPHVHAAGTDEIRVALIGCGGRGGGAAVDALSVPGAPIKVVAMADVFRDRADIVKRSLGEQFKERVDVPEERTFIGFDGYKQAIDCLRPGDIALFATPPAFRAPHFAYAIEKGVHTFMEKPVSVDGPTTKRIIELAAKATDKNLKVGVGLMCRHCDRRQELLDRLKNGEAGELISFHGYREHNPPHNLDLAPGPQGMSELLWQIKRFHNFLWASGGIFSDYCVHHIDEVCWMKGAWPVKAVAIGARQLRGKIDDQNFDNYGIEYTFDDGAKFFYTCQVMKDCDSKFGLWGQGSKSAFAISTSGHSPARCAIFKDQRVDKGNVAWAAEQPEPNPYRREWEHLVAAIIADEPYNEAVRGAEASLVTAMGRFAAHTGKPITYDEMLNCPDDLTAGVDSLTEGSPAPLVADSEGRYPVPMPGKYKYEYRS
;
A
#
# COMPACT_ATOMS: atom_id res chain seq x y z
N MET A 1 20.09 -23.36 58.19
CA MET A 1 21.01 -22.72 57.22
C MET A 1 20.88 -23.42 55.87
N LYS A 2 20.23 -22.84 54.92
CA LYS A 2 20.21 -23.24 53.49
C LYS A 2 20.80 -22.11 52.67
N PRO A 3 21.62 -22.36 51.67
CA PRO A 3 22.24 -21.27 50.89
C PRO A 3 21.27 -20.66 49.90
N ALA A 4 21.39 -19.37 49.72
CA ALA A 4 20.63 -18.55 48.75
C ALA A 4 21.11 -18.83 47.33
N THR A 5 20.18 -19.15 46.44
CA THR A 5 20.43 -19.28 45.00
C THR A 5 20.18 -17.91 44.34
N THR A 6 21.25 -17.33 43.85
CA THR A 6 21.22 -16.09 43.10
C THR A 6 20.66 -16.38 41.70
N GLN A 7 19.44 -15.94 41.39
CA GLN A 7 18.91 -15.94 40.03
C GLN A 7 19.46 -14.70 39.26
N THR A 8 20.25 -15.00 38.25
CA THR A 8 20.67 -13.98 37.28
C THR A 8 19.47 -13.69 36.36
N VAL A 9 18.88 -12.48 36.48
CA VAL A 9 17.86 -12.00 35.59
C VAL A 9 18.56 -11.55 34.30
N VAL A 10 18.37 -12.31 33.23
CA VAL A 10 18.73 -11.87 31.88
C VAL A 10 17.63 -10.93 31.42
N THR A 11 17.92 -9.62 31.40
CA THR A 11 17.06 -8.61 30.76
C THR A 11 17.13 -8.81 29.26
N VAL A 12 16.05 -9.34 28.69
CA VAL A 12 15.80 -9.34 27.23
C VAL A 12 15.58 -7.90 26.82
N GLY A 13 16.36 -7.43 25.85
CA GLY A 13 16.31 -6.06 25.34
C GLY A 13 14.89 -5.63 24.97
N GLY A 14 14.50 -4.47 25.48
CA GLY A 14 13.18 -3.89 25.25
C GLY A 14 12.94 -3.57 23.77
N ALA A 15 11.74 -3.83 23.31
CA ALA A 15 11.26 -3.40 21.99
C ALA A 15 11.37 -1.88 21.87
N SER A 16 11.97 -1.38 20.79
CA SER A 16 12.10 0.07 20.57
C SER A 16 10.72 0.67 20.29
N SER A 17 10.44 1.81 20.91
CA SER A 17 9.19 2.53 20.70
C SER A 17 9.16 3.28 19.36
N ARG A 18 7.95 3.63 18.86
CA ARG A 18 7.76 4.44 17.65
C ARG A 18 8.65 5.69 17.61
N ARG A 19 8.79 6.38 18.76
CA ARG A 19 9.62 7.57 18.87
C ARG A 19 11.09 7.27 18.64
N GLU A 20 11.61 6.14 19.12
CA GLU A 20 13.01 5.73 18.93
C GLU A 20 13.26 5.25 17.50
N PHE A 21 12.31 4.49 16.95
CA PHE A 21 12.40 3.97 15.59
C PHE A 21 12.32 5.09 14.52
N LEU A 22 11.33 5.99 14.63
CA LEU A 22 11.18 7.14 13.73
C LEU A 22 12.24 8.23 14.00
N GLY A 23 12.72 8.37 15.24
CA GLY A 23 13.79 9.28 15.59
C GLY A 23 15.16 8.86 15.04
N ALA A 24 15.40 7.57 14.85
CA ALA A 24 16.61 7.07 14.19
C ALA A 24 16.60 7.35 12.69
N THR A 25 15.43 7.20 12.03
CA THR A 25 15.28 7.49 10.60
C THR A 25 15.31 8.99 10.29
N THR A 26 14.72 9.85 11.15
CA THR A 26 14.73 11.31 10.97
C THR A 26 16.08 11.96 11.31
N ARG A 27 16.87 11.41 12.23
CA ARG A 27 18.19 11.96 12.56
C ARG A 27 19.20 11.77 11.45
N THR A 28 19.07 10.74 10.63
CA THR A 28 19.93 10.54 9.46
C THR A 28 19.60 11.51 8.31
N ALA A 29 18.33 11.90 8.17
CA ALA A 29 17.90 12.86 7.14
C ALA A 29 18.21 14.35 7.45
N VAL A 30 18.30 14.73 8.73
CA VAL A 30 18.56 16.13 9.14
C VAL A 30 20.06 16.45 9.21
N ALA A 31 20.95 15.44 9.26
CA ALA A 31 22.40 15.65 9.31
C ALA A 31 23.05 16.04 7.96
N VAL A 32 22.29 16.02 6.85
CA VAL A 32 22.81 16.37 5.51
C VAL A 32 22.55 17.84 5.10
N ALA A 33 21.73 18.58 5.85
CA ALA A 33 21.32 19.95 5.48
C ALA A 33 22.15 21.08 6.11
N GLY A 34 23.29 20.80 6.71
CA GLY A 34 24.06 21.85 7.40
C GLY A 34 25.57 21.64 7.50
N ALA A 35 26.30 21.63 6.40
CA ALA A 35 27.72 21.95 6.36
C ALA A 35 28.25 22.01 4.93
N ALA A 36 28.07 23.12 4.27
CA ALA A 36 28.81 23.46 3.06
C ALA A 36 29.76 24.66 3.37
N THR A 37 30.97 24.38 3.83
CA THR A 37 32.19 25.21 3.56
C THR A 37 33.44 24.37 3.75
N LEU A 38 34.15 24.19 2.64
CA LEU A 38 35.62 24.06 2.45
C LEU A 38 36.42 23.03 3.27
N SER A 39 36.82 21.94 2.64
CA SER A 39 38.24 21.65 2.36
C SER A 39 38.37 20.34 1.57
N GLY A 40 39.06 20.38 0.44
CA GLY A 40 39.26 19.25 -0.44
C GLY A 40 40.16 18.18 0.15
N THR A 41 39.72 16.93 -0.02
CA THR A 41 40.63 15.78 -0.14
C THR A 41 39.90 14.71 -0.97
N LEU A 42 40.54 14.26 -2.02
CA LEU A 42 40.09 13.27 -3.00
C LEU A 42 39.77 11.92 -2.32
N LEU A 43 38.52 11.54 -2.30
CA LEU A 43 38.10 10.14 -2.21
C LEU A 43 37.33 9.85 -3.49
N SER A 44 37.90 8.98 -4.32
CA SER A 44 37.33 8.48 -5.55
C SER A 44 36.08 7.62 -5.26
N GLY A 45 34.95 8.28 -4.98
CA GLY A 45 33.63 7.66 -5.03
C GLY A 45 33.23 7.52 -6.50
N ARG A 46 32.97 6.32 -6.96
CA ARG A 46 32.33 6.09 -8.25
C ARG A 46 30.98 6.83 -8.23
N SER A 47 30.94 8.01 -8.84
CA SER A 47 29.67 8.65 -9.19
C SER A 47 28.97 7.74 -10.19
N ILE A 48 27.78 7.25 -9.83
CA ILE A 48 26.86 6.64 -10.81
C ILE A 48 26.58 7.75 -11.83
N PRO A 49 26.79 7.55 -13.12
CA PRO A 49 26.48 8.56 -14.11
C PRO A 49 25.00 8.94 -14.01
N HIS A 50 24.69 10.24 -14.01
CA HIS A 50 23.33 10.74 -14.14
C HIS A 50 22.78 10.33 -15.51
N VAL A 51 22.01 9.24 -15.56
CA VAL A 51 21.56 8.61 -16.82
C VAL A 51 20.47 9.43 -17.52
N HIS A 52 19.79 10.34 -16.81
CA HIS A 52 18.69 11.12 -17.36
C HIS A 52 18.88 12.66 -17.28
N ALA A 53 20.09 13.14 -17.04
CA ALA A 53 20.39 14.57 -16.86
C ALA A 53 20.23 15.45 -18.12
N ALA A 54 19.79 14.91 -19.25
CA ALA A 54 19.66 15.63 -20.52
C ALA A 54 18.43 15.23 -21.34
N GLY A 55 17.24 15.29 -20.78
CA GLY A 55 15.95 15.53 -21.48
C GLY A 55 15.55 14.68 -22.71
N THR A 56 16.35 13.72 -23.16
CA THR A 56 16.11 12.93 -24.37
C THR A 56 16.15 11.41 -24.20
N ASP A 57 16.53 10.91 -23.01
CA ASP A 57 16.64 9.47 -22.80
C ASP A 57 15.30 8.85 -22.44
N GLU A 58 14.92 7.83 -23.20
CA GLU A 58 13.73 6.99 -22.99
C GLU A 58 13.76 6.35 -21.60
N ILE A 59 12.70 6.54 -20.82
CA ILE A 59 12.46 5.88 -19.54
C ILE A 59 11.76 4.55 -19.82
N ARG A 60 12.46 3.43 -19.57
CA ARG A 60 11.90 2.10 -19.75
C ARG A 60 11.13 1.66 -18.53
N VAL A 61 10.06 0.92 -18.76
CA VAL A 61 9.22 0.35 -17.70
C VAL A 61 9.13 -1.16 -17.90
N ALA A 62 9.39 -1.92 -16.83
CA ALA A 62 9.04 -3.34 -16.74
C ALA A 62 7.77 -3.47 -15.89
N LEU A 63 6.71 -4.06 -16.45
CA LEU A 63 5.45 -4.31 -15.75
C LEU A 63 5.49 -5.70 -15.10
N ILE A 64 5.44 -5.75 -13.77
CA ILE A 64 5.41 -6.98 -12.97
C ILE A 64 4.05 -7.10 -12.29
N GLY A 65 3.25 -8.07 -12.73
CA GLY A 65 1.84 -8.24 -12.39
C GLY A 65 0.91 -7.64 -13.45
N CYS A 66 0.50 -8.46 -14.40
CA CYS A 66 -0.30 -8.08 -15.57
C CYS A 66 -1.81 -8.24 -15.34
N GLY A 67 -2.28 -8.02 -14.10
CA GLY A 67 -3.71 -7.95 -13.79
C GLY A 67 -4.34 -6.63 -14.24
N GLY A 68 -5.64 -6.45 -13.96
CA GLY A 68 -6.36 -5.22 -14.31
C GLY A 68 -5.72 -3.96 -13.74
N ARG A 69 -5.22 -3.98 -12.48
CA ARG A 69 -4.54 -2.83 -11.89
C ARG A 69 -3.18 -2.57 -12.54
N GLY A 70 -2.40 -3.63 -12.84
CA GLY A 70 -1.11 -3.48 -13.52
C GLY A 70 -1.25 -2.88 -14.92
N GLY A 71 -2.22 -3.37 -15.70
CA GLY A 71 -2.55 -2.78 -17.00
C GLY A 71 -2.98 -1.32 -16.87
N GLY A 72 -3.84 -0.99 -15.89
CA GLY A 72 -4.25 0.38 -15.62
C GLY A 72 -3.09 1.30 -15.22
N ALA A 73 -2.20 0.86 -14.32
CA ALA A 73 -1.03 1.63 -13.93
C ALA A 73 -0.06 1.87 -15.11
N ALA A 74 0.09 0.90 -16.00
CA ALA A 74 0.87 1.08 -17.23
C ALA A 74 0.20 2.10 -18.19
N VAL A 75 -1.13 2.11 -18.29
CA VAL A 75 -1.87 3.14 -19.03
C VAL A 75 -1.63 4.52 -18.43
N ASP A 76 -1.72 4.65 -17.09
CA ASP A 76 -1.48 5.91 -16.40
C ASP A 76 -0.05 6.42 -16.63
N ALA A 77 0.97 5.54 -16.53
CA ALA A 77 2.37 5.83 -16.84
C ALA A 77 2.56 6.31 -18.29
N LEU A 78 2.04 5.55 -19.24
CA LEU A 78 2.12 5.87 -20.67
C LEU A 78 1.32 7.12 -21.04
N SER A 79 0.41 7.60 -20.18
CA SER A 79 -0.42 8.79 -20.41
C SER A 79 0.19 10.07 -19.82
N VAL A 80 1.37 10.02 -19.20
CA VAL A 80 2.08 11.21 -18.69
C VAL A 80 2.47 12.10 -19.87
N PRO A 81 2.02 13.38 -19.93
CA PRO A 81 2.31 14.25 -21.04
C PRO A 81 3.81 14.53 -21.19
N GLY A 82 4.32 14.38 -22.41
CA GLY A 82 5.72 14.71 -22.73
C GLY A 82 6.77 13.77 -22.13
N ALA A 83 6.37 12.77 -21.34
CA ALA A 83 7.32 11.82 -20.78
C ALA A 83 7.70 10.73 -21.81
N PRO A 84 8.99 10.46 -21.99
CA PRO A 84 9.47 9.46 -22.97
C PRO A 84 9.39 8.04 -22.39
N ILE A 85 8.22 7.65 -21.87
CA ILE A 85 8.02 6.33 -21.22
C ILE A 85 7.74 5.26 -22.26
N LYS A 86 8.38 4.09 -22.11
CA LYS A 86 8.18 2.90 -22.94
C LYS A 86 8.12 1.64 -22.09
N VAL A 87 7.09 0.83 -22.26
CA VAL A 87 7.02 -0.51 -21.64
C VAL A 87 7.84 -1.49 -22.49
N VAL A 88 8.85 -2.12 -21.88
CA VAL A 88 9.83 -2.96 -22.58
C VAL A 88 9.84 -4.42 -22.16
N ALA A 89 9.27 -4.74 -20.98
CA ALA A 89 9.19 -6.10 -20.47
C ALA A 89 7.94 -6.30 -19.63
N MET A 90 7.44 -7.51 -19.55
CA MET A 90 6.31 -7.90 -18.72
C MET A 90 6.58 -9.21 -18.00
N ALA A 91 6.06 -9.34 -16.76
CA ALA A 91 6.10 -10.58 -15.99
C ALA A 91 4.78 -10.83 -15.24
N ASP A 92 4.32 -12.07 -15.28
CA ASP A 92 3.18 -12.57 -14.47
C ASP A 92 3.35 -14.09 -14.25
N VAL A 93 2.68 -14.65 -13.26
CA VAL A 93 2.59 -16.11 -13.11
C VAL A 93 1.52 -16.73 -14.03
N PHE A 94 0.66 -15.90 -14.63
CA PHE A 94 -0.41 -16.30 -15.54
C PHE A 94 -0.17 -15.76 -16.96
N ARG A 95 0.09 -16.66 -17.90
CA ARG A 95 0.31 -16.33 -19.34
C ARG A 95 -0.85 -15.51 -19.92
N ASP A 96 -2.06 -15.93 -19.69
CA ASP A 96 -3.27 -15.28 -20.20
C ASP A 96 -3.39 -13.81 -19.79
N ARG A 97 -2.99 -13.46 -18.56
CA ARG A 97 -2.96 -12.08 -18.07
C ARG A 97 -1.92 -11.24 -18.81
N ALA A 98 -0.71 -11.75 -18.96
CA ALA A 98 0.36 -11.07 -19.69
C ALA A 98 -0.04 -10.80 -21.14
N ASP A 99 -0.60 -11.81 -21.83
CA ASP A 99 -1.01 -11.69 -23.23
C ASP A 99 -2.16 -10.69 -23.44
N ILE A 100 -3.15 -10.66 -22.54
CA ILE A 100 -4.27 -9.71 -22.60
C ILE A 100 -3.75 -8.28 -22.44
N VAL A 101 -2.94 -8.01 -21.43
CA VAL A 101 -2.43 -6.66 -21.14
C VAL A 101 -1.46 -6.21 -22.24
N LYS A 102 -0.56 -7.08 -22.69
CA LYS A 102 0.36 -6.81 -23.82
C LYS A 102 -0.40 -6.35 -25.06
N ARG A 103 -1.46 -7.06 -25.44
CA ARG A 103 -2.29 -6.74 -26.59
C ARG A 103 -2.99 -5.38 -26.39
N SER A 104 -3.67 -5.21 -25.27
CA SER A 104 -4.43 -3.99 -24.98
C SER A 104 -3.54 -2.73 -24.97
N LEU A 105 -2.37 -2.80 -24.33
CA LEU A 105 -1.42 -1.69 -24.32
C LEU A 105 -0.81 -1.44 -25.72
N GLY A 106 -0.48 -2.50 -26.47
CA GLY A 106 0.05 -2.39 -27.83
C GLY A 106 -0.93 -1.73 -28.80
N GLU A 107 -2.22 -2.05 -28.71
CA GLU A 107 -3.28 -1.40 -29.51
C GLU A 107 -3.41 0.10 -29.18
N GLN A 108 -3.30 0.47 -27.89
CA GLN A 108 -3.51 1.83 -27.43
C GLN A 108 -2.28 2.72 -27.61
N PHE A 109 -1.07 2.21 -27.36
CA PHE A 109 0.16 3.02 -27.28
C PHE A 109 1.21 2.69 -28.33
N LYS A 110 0.96 1.70 -29.18
CA LYS A 110 1.79 1.34 -30.36
C LYS A 110 3.28 1.20 -30.00
N GLU A 111 4.13 2.02 -30.64
CA GLU A 111 5.59 1.94 -30.51
C GLU A 111 6.11 2.20 -29.09
N ARG A 112 5.28 2.72 -28.19
CA ARG A 112 5.63 2.88 -26.79
C ARG A 112 5.45 1.60 -25.96
N VAL A 113 5.03 0.50 -26.61
CA VAL A 113 4.94 -0.83 -26.01
C VAL A 113 5.77 -1.79 -26.88
N ASP A 114 7.00 -2.02 -26.45
CA ASP A 114 7.97 -2.87 -27.15
C ASP A 114 8.29 -4.08 -26.27
N VAL A 115 7.34 -5.01 -26.20
CA VAL A 115 7.42 -6.23 -25.40
C VAL A 115 7.34 -7.46 -26.34
N PRO A 116 8.44 -7.87 -26.97
CA PRO A 116 8.47 -9.08 -27.77
C PRO A 116 8.31 -10.33 -26.88
N GLU A 117 8.17 -11.50 -27.48
CA GLU A 117 7.90 -12.74 -26.73
C GLU A 117 9.00 -13.08 -25.73
N GLU A 118 10.26 -12.89 -26.12
CA GLU A 118 11.44 -13.13 -25.27
C GLU A 118 11.57 -12.17 -24.08
N ARG A 119 10.76 -11.10 -24.01
CA ARG A 119 10.64 -10.19 -22.87
C ARG A 119 9.29 -10.25 -22.17
N THR A 120 8.54 -11.35 -22.40
CA THR A 120 7.30 -11.71 -21.70
C THR A 120 7.58 -12.93 -20.82
N PHE A 121 7.82 -12.70 -19.53
CA PHE A 121 8.31 -13.71 -18.60
C PHE A 121 7.16 -14.28 -17.75
N ILE A 122 7.10 -15.62 -17.66
CA ILE A 122 6.05 -16.34 -16.93
C ILE A 122 6.68 -17.15 -15.81
N GLY A 123 6.08 -17.03 -14.60
CA GLY A 123 6.52 -17.75 -13.41
C GLY A 123 7.07 -16.86 -12.32
N PHE A 124 7.47 -17.48 -11.19
CA PHE A 124 7.86 -16.77 -9.97
C PHE A 124 9.14 -15.94 -10.11
N ASP A 125 10.10 -16.37 -10.91
CA ASP A 125 11.34 -15.63 -11.20
C ASP A 125 11.19 -14.64 -12.36
N GLY A 126 10.03 -14.57 -12.99
CA GLY A 126 9.77 -13.68 -14.13
C GLY A 126 10.03 -12.20 -13.79
N TYR A 127 9.81 -11.77 -12.55
CA TYR A 127 10.07 -10.40 -12.12
C TYR A 127 11.57 -10.05 -12.21
N LYS A 128 12.47 -10.97 -11.86
CA LYS A 128 13.92 -10.76 -12.00
C LYS A 128 14.31 -10.57 -13.44
N GLN A 129 13.83 -11.47 -14.30
CA GLN A 129 14.09 -11.41 -15.74
C GLN A 129 13.56 -10.12 -16.38
N ALA A 130 12.36 -9.65 -15.97
CA ALA A 130 11.79 -8.40 -16.45
C ALA A 130 12.60 -7.19 -15.99
N ILE A 131 13.03 -7.15 -14.70
CA ILE A 131 13.89 -6.09 -14.18
C ILE A 131 15.27 -6.10 -14.84
N ASP A 132 15.83 -7.27 -15.17
CA ASP A 132 17.11 -7.40 -15.89
C ASP A 132 17.08 -6.84 -17.33
N CYS A 133 15.89 -6.57 -17.88
CA CYS A 133 15.72 -5.84 -19.15
C CYS A 133 15.87 -4.30 -18.98
N LEU A 134 15.93 -3.81 -17.75
CA LEU A 134 16.02 -2.39 -17.43
C LEU A 134 17.47 -1.95 -17.25
N ARG A 135 17.70 -0.66 -17.44
CA ARG A 135 18.97 0.02 -17.11
C ARG A 135 18.83 0.68 -15.72
N PRO A 136 19.93 0.97 -15.02
CA PRO A 136 19.89 1.87 -13.87
C PRO A 136 19.18 3.19 -14.25
N GLY A 137 18.21 3.62 -13.42
CA GLY A 137 17.39 4.82 -13.68
C GLY A 137 16.09 4.57 -14.44
N ASP A 138 15.86 3.37 -14.99
CA ASP A 138 14.55 2.95 -15.52
C ASP A 138 13.57 2.59 -14.36
N ILE A 139 12.33 2.22 -14.64
CA ILE A 139 11.28 2.01 -13.63
C ILE A 139 10.79 0.56 -13.63
N ALA A 140 10.80 -0.10 -12.47
CA ALA A 140 10.04 -1.31 -12.22
C ALA A 140 8.65 -0.98 -11.63
N LEU A 141 7.58 -1.40 -12.33
CA LEU A 141 6.20 -1.22 -11.91
C LEU A 141 5.68 -2.51 -11.29
N PHE A 142 5.33 -2.48 -9.99
CA PHE A 142 4.84 -3.65 -9.26
C PHE A 142 3.34 -3.57 -8.97
N ALA A 143 2.58 -4.48 -9.57
CA ALA A 143 1.14 -4.66 -9.38
C ALA A 143 0.78 -6.12 -9.00
N THR A 144 1.75 -6.88 -8.51
CA THR A 144 1.54 -8.20 -7.92
C THR A 144 0.81 -8.10 -6.57
N PRO A 145 0.30 -9.20 -6.00
CA PRO A 145 -0.25 -9.15 -4.64
C PRO A 145 0.77 -8.61 -3.62
N PRO A 146 0.33 -7.89 -2.58
CA PRO A 146 1.21 -7.23 -1.61
C PRO A 146 2.26 -8.12 -0.96
N ALA A 147 1.99 -9.41 -0.77
CA ALA A 147 2.94 -10.39 -0.24
C ALA A 147 4.28 -10.43 -0.99
N PHE A 148 4.25 -10.19 -2.29
CA PHE A 148 5.44 -10.22 -3.15
C PHE A 148 6.17 -8.88 -3.24
N ARG A 149 5.68 -7.83 -2.57
CA ARG A 149 6.21 -6.48 -2.73
C ARG A 149 7.66 -6.34 -2.26
N ALA A 150 7.95 -6.87 -1.06
CA ALA A 150 9.28 -6.73 -0.47
C ALA A 150 10.39 -7.42 -1.29
N PRO A 151 10.26 -8.70 -1.74
CA PRO A 151 11.29 -9.32 -2.58
C PRO A 151 11.47 -8.61 -3.94
N HIS A 152 10.38 -8.17 -4.57
CA HIS A 152 10.48 -7.44 -5.83
C HIS A 152 11.19 -6.10 -5.68
N PHE A 153 10.84 -5.35 -4.61
CA PHE A 153 11.45 -4.06 -4.31
C PHE A 153 12.94 -4.20 -3.96
N ALA A 154 13.30 -5.24 -3.19
CA ALA A 154 14.70 -5.53 -2.87
C ALA A 154 15.55 -5.74 -4.13
N TYR A 155 15.03 -6.52 -5.09
CA TYR A 155 15.72 -6.78 -6.34
C TYR A 155 15.85 -5.53 -7.22
N ALA A 156 14.81 -4.70 -7.32
CA ALA A 156 14.88 -3.43 -8.05
C ALA A 156 15.96 -2.49 -7.45
N ILE A 157 16.05 -2.40 -6.12
CA ILE A 157 17.08 -1.62 -5.43
C ILE A 157 18.48 -2.17 -5.73
N GLU A 158 18.64 -3.50 -5.76
CA GLU A 158 19.93 -4.14 -6.12
C GLU A 158 20.37 -3.71 -7.52
N LYS A 159 19.45 -3.71 -8.49
CA LYS A 159 19.70 -3.35 -9.89
C LYS A 159 19.79 -1.84 -10.14
N GLY A 160 19.55 -1.00 -9.13
CA GLY A 160 19.61 0.46 -9.28
C GLY A 160 18.45 1.04 -10.09
N VAL A 161 17.26 0.44 -9.99
CA VAL A 161 16.07 0.77 -10.77
C VAL A 161 15.08 1.51 -9.88
N HIS A 162 14.49 2.60 -10.38
CA HIS A 162 13.37 3.30 -9.75
C HIS A 162 12.16 2.39 -9.67
N THR A 163 11.22 2.69 -8.78
CA THR A 163 10.11 1.78 -8.52
C THR A 163 8.78 2.53 -8.42
N PHE A 164 7.75 1.97 -9.03
CA PHE A 164 6.36 2.28 -8.70
C PHE A 164 5.70 1.02 -8.12
N MET A 165 5.10 1.14 -6.94
CA MET A 165 4.44 0.03 -6.26
C MET A 165 2.97 0.30 -6.06
N GLU A 166 2.11 -0.59 -6.54
CA GLU A 166 0.69 -0.55 -6.18
C GLU A 166 0.48 -0.83 -4.69
N LYS A 167 -0.51 -0.15 -4.14
CA LYS A 167 -0.96 -0.33 -2.74
C LYS A 167 -1.81 -1.60 -2.56
N PRO A 168 -1.87 -2.18 -1.35
CA PRO A 168 -1.00 -2.00 -0.19
C PRO A 168 0.42 -2.49 -0.49
N VAL A 169 1.41 -2.00 0.26
CA VAL A 169 2.81 -2.42 0.05
C VAL A 169 3.28 -3.46 1.06
N SER A 170 2.47 -3.75 2.07
CA SER A 170 2.70 -4.79 3.09
C SER A 170 1.38 -5.37 3.58
N VAL A 171 1.41 -6.50 4.28
CA VAL A 171 0.21 -7.19 4.79
C VAL A 171 0.18 -7.30 6.32
N ASP A 172 1.33 -7.12 6.99
CA ASP A 172 1.53 -7.29 8.43
C ASP A 172 2.70 -6.45 8.97
N GLY A 173 3.02 -6.60 10.26
CA GLY A 173 4.15 -5.90 10.91
C GLY A 173 5.51 -6.27 10.32
N PRO A 174 5.87 -7.54 10.20
CA PRO A 174 7.15 -7.98 9.62
C PRO A 174 7.39 -7.45 8.21
N THR A 175 6.42 -7.56 7.32
CA THR A 175 6.55 -7.03 5.95
C THR A 175 6.61 -5.52 5.91
N THR A 176 5.90 -4.82 6.82
CA THR A 176 5.99 -3.36 6.95
C THR A 176 7.40 -2.92 7.32
N LYS A 177 8.04 -3.54 8.34
CA LYS A 177 9.43 -3.26 8.71
C LYS A 177 10.37 -3.46 7.53
N ARG A 178 10.21 -4.58 6.83
CA ARG A 178 11.02 -4.91 5.66
C ARG A 178 10.91 -3.84 4.56
N ILE A 179 9.71 -3.33 4.27
CA ILE A 179 9.52 -2.24 3.31
C ILE A 179 10.19 -0.94 3.79
N ILE A 180 10.09 -0.60 5.07
CA ILE A 180 10.73 0.60 5.63
C ILE A 180 12.27 0.51 5.53
N GLU A 181 12.86 -0.64 5.84
CA GLU A 181 14.30 -0.88 5.67
C GLU A 181 14.75 -0.77 4.21
N LEU A 182 13.94 -1.30 3.28
CA LEU A 182 14.20 -1.20 1.85
C LEU A 182 14.04 0.26 1.36
N ALA A 183 13.09 1.01 1.90
CA ALA A 183 12.93 2.42 1.59
C ALA A 183 14.18 3.24 1.94
N ALA A 184 14.80 2.97 3.09
CA ALA A 184 16.07 3.59 3.47
C ALA A 184 17.18 3.26 2.46
N LYS A 185 17.33 1.98 2.08
CA LYS A 185 18.31 1.55 1.07
C LYS A 185 18.08 2.18 -0.31
N ALA A 186 16.81 2.38 -0.69
CA ALA A 186 16.46 3.06 -1.94
C ALA A 186 16.87 4.54 -1.89
N THR A 187 16.64 5.21 -0.73
CA THR A 187 17.05 6.59 -0.51
C THR A 187 18.56 6.74 -0.56
N ASP A 188 19.33 5.86 0.09
CA ASP A 188 20.79 5.86 0.07
C ASP A 188 21.37 5.72 -1.35
N LYS A 189 20.65 5.06 -2.24
CA LYS A 189 20.99 4.91 -3.66
C LYS A 189 20.37 5.99 -4.57
N ASN A 190 19.73 7.00 -4.00
CA ASN A 190 19.00 8.04 -4.74
C ASN A 190 17.94 7.50 -5.70
N LEU A 191 17.33 6.34 -5.38
CA LEU A 191 16.26 5.76 -6.18
C LEU A 191 14.92 6.42 -5.83
N LYS A 192 14.15 6.77 -6.86
CA LYS A 192 12.82 7.35 -6.70
C LYS A 192 11.79 6.23 -6.55
N VAL A 193 10.88 6.36 -5.59
CA VAL A 193 9.89 5.33 -5.26
C VAL A 193 8.52 5.97 -5.17
N GLY A 194 7.64 5.64 -6.12
CA GLY A 194 6.21 5.96 -6.09
C GLY A 194 5.40 4.84 -5.43
N VAL A 195 4.31 5.20 -4.76
CA VAL A 195 3.34 4.25 -4.21
C VAL A 195 1.94 4.67 -4.63
N GLY A 196 1.16 3.74 -5.18
CA GLY A 196 -0.19 3.92 -5.73
C GLY A 196 -1.25 4.41 -4.73
N LEU A 197 -0.90 5.36 -3.87
CA LEU A 197 -1.80 6.08 -2.97
C LEU A 197 -2.29 7.38 -3.64
N MET A 198 -2.91 7.23 -4.82
CA MET A 198 -3.27 8.31 -5.74
C MET A 198 -4.07 9.45 -5.09
N CYS A 199 -4.81 9.18 -4.01
CA CYS A 199 -5.57 10.23 -3.31
C CYS A 199 -4.67 11.36 -2.76
N ARG A 200 -3.40 11.08 -2.46
CA ARG A 200 -2.42 12.09 -2.05
C ARG A 200 -1.95 12.99 -3.19
N HIS A 201 -2.16 12.57 -4.44
CA HIS A 201 -1.83 13.32 -5.66
C HIS A 201 -3.05 14.06 -6.25
N CYS A 202 -4.16 14.02 -5.54
CA CYS A 202 -5.39 14.69 -5.90
C CYS A 202 -5.30 16.18 -5.55
N ASP A 203 -5.30 17.06 -6.55
CA ASP A 203 -5.18 18.51 -6.37
C ASP A 203 -6.25 19.06 -5.43
N ARG A 204 -7.47 18.52 -5.48
CA ARG A 204 -8.59 18.99 -4.64
C ARG A 204 -8.46 18.59 -3.18
N ARG A 205 -7.85 17.43 -2.91
CA ARG A 205 -7.51 17.03 -1.54
C ARG A 205 -6.33 17.81 -0.98
N GLN A 206 -5.35 18.17 -1.81
CA GLN A 206 -4.27 19.07 -1.40
C GLN A 206 -4.83 20.44 -0.98
N GLU A 207 -5.76 21.02 -1.76
CA GLU A 207 -6.42 22.27 -1.41
C GLU A 207 -7.20 22.17 -0.08
N LEU A 208 -7.93 21.05 0.12
CA LEU A 208 -8.59 20.82 1.42
C LEU A 208 -7.58 20.73 2.55
N LEU A 209 -6.49 20.00 2.39
CA LEU A 209 -5.44 19.87 3.40
C LEU A 209 -4.88 21.23 3.81
N ASP A 210 -4.59 22.10 2.84
CA ASP A 210 -4.06 23.44 3.11
C ASP A 210 -5.06 24.29 3.89
N ARG A 211 -6.36 24.21 3.57
CA ARG A 211 -7.43 24.88 4.30
C ARG A 211 -7.57 24.35 5.73
N LEU A 212 -7.46 23.02 5.94
CA LEU A 212 -7.49 22.42 7.28
C LEU A 212 -6.27 22.85 8.09
N LYS A 213 -5.08 22.89 7.50
CA LYS A 213 -3.85 23.41 8.15
C LYS A 213 -3.97 24.89 8.52
N ASN A 214 -4.66 25.67 7.71
CA ASN A 214 -4.97 27.07 8.00
C ASN A 214 -6.07 27.26 9.06
N GLY A 215 -6.60 26.17 9.63
CA GLY A 215 -7.56 26.18 10.75
C GLY A 215 -8.98 26.56 10.33
N GLU A 216 -9.37 26.41 9.07
CA GLU A 216 -10.74 26.71 8.62
C GLU A 216 -11.79 25.84 9.35
N ALA A 217 -11.50 24.55 9.59
CA ALA A 217 -12.35 23.66 10.38
C ALA A 217 -12.05 23.70 11.89
N GLY A 218 -10.98 24.37 12.31
CA GLY A 218 -10.48 24.36 13.69
C GLY A 218 -9.64 23.12 13.99
N GLU A 219 -9.55 22.72 15.28
CA GLU A 219 -8.87 21.48 15.68
C GLU A 219 -9.65 20.25 15.18
N LEU A 220 -8.95 19.28 14.59
CA LEU A 220 -9.59 18.09 14.02
C LEU A 220 -9.88 17.07 15.12
N ILE A 221 -11.17 16.84 15.40
CA ILE A 221 -11.66 16.08 16.56
C ILE A 221 -12.02 14.66 16.18
N SER A 222 -12.77 14.46 15.06
CA SER A 222 -13.22 13.14 14.64
C SER A 222 -13.30 13.01 13.13
N PHE A 223 -13.20 11.75 12.68
CA PHE A 223 -13.38 11.37 11.27
C PHE A 223 -14.34 10.20 11.18
N HIS A 224 -15.09 10.12 10.08
CA HIS A 224 -16.04 9.07 9.79
C HIS A 224 -15.85 8.60 8.34
N GLY A 225 -15.55 7.33 8.16
CA GLY A 225 -15.32 6.74 6.85
C GLY A 225 -16.20 5.52 6.61
N TYR A 226 -16.61 5.37 5.37
CA TYR A 226 -17.51 4.30 4.94
C TYR A 226 -17.01 3.70 3.62
N ARG A 227 -16.86 2.38 3.59
CA ARG A 227 -16.57 1.58 2.42
C ARG A 227 -17.55 0.40 2.37
N GLU A 228 -18.78 0.67 1.96
CA GLU A 228 -19.87 -0.27 1.96
C GLU A 228 -20.29 -0.53 0.49
N HIS A 229 -20.23 -1.77 0.05
CA HIS A 229 -20.49 -2.13 -1.35
C HIS A 229 -20.81 -3.61 -1.52
N ASN A 230 -21.38 -3.96 -2.65
CA ASN A 230 -21.55 -5.35 -3.05
C ASN A 230 -20.20 -6.08 -3.19
N PRO A 231 -20.11 -7.39 -2.92
CA PRO A 231 -18.92 -8.17 -3.15
C PRO A 231 -18.44 -8.03 -4.60
N PRO A 232 -17.16 -7.74 -4.83
CA PRO A 232 -16.60 -7.80 -6.18
C PRO A 232 -16.53 -9.26 -6.65
N HIS A 233 -16.63 -9.49 -7.96
CA HIS A 233 -16.65 -10.84 -8.56
C HIS A 233 -15.47 -11.73 -8.17
N ASN A 234 -14.32 -11.15 -7.86
CA ASN A 234 -13.14 -11.91 -7.46
C ASN A 234 -13.14 -12.42 -6.02
N LEU A 235 -14.19 -12.11 -5.24
CA LEU A 235 -14.42 -12.69 -3.92
C LEU A 235 -15.23 -13.98 -3.92
N ASP A 236 -15.84 -14.34 -5.03
CA ASP A 236 -16.50 -15.63 -5.16
C ASP A 236 -15.44 -16.74 -5.27
N LEU A 237 -15.34 -17.59 -4.24
CA LEU A 237 -14.51 -18.78 -4.28
C LEU A 237 -15.31 -19.93 -4.88
N ALA A 238 -15.27 -20.06 -6.20
CA ALA A 238 -15.55 -21.33 -6.84
C ALA A 238 -14.30 -22.24 -6.71
N PRO A 239 -14.43 -23.56 -6.74
CA PRO A 239 -13.27 -24.46 -6.82
C PRO A 239 -12.31 -24.05 -7.92
N GLY A 240 -11.01 -24.20 -7.68
CA GLY A 240 -10.00 -23.90 -8.68
C GLY A 240 -10.19 -24.71 -9.96
N PRO A 241 -9.82 -24.16 -11.14
CA PRO A 241 -9.88 -24.91 -12.39
C PRO A 241 -9.06 -26.20 -12.30
N GLN A 242 -9.55 -27.26 -12.95
CA GLN A 242 -8.83 -28.53 -13.00
C GLN A 242 -7.41 -28.32 -13.55
N GLY A 243 -6.41 -28.87 -12.86
CA GLY A 243 -4.99 -28.74 -13.25
C GLY A 243 -4.27 -27.49 -12.73
N MET A 244 -4.96 -26.56 -12.07
CA MET A 244 -4.31 -25.43 -11.39
C MET A 244 -3.84 -25.84 -10.00
N SER A 245 -2.58 -25.54 -9.65
CA SER A 245 -2.07 -25.79 -8.30
C SER A 245 -2.79 -24.92 -7.27
N GLU A 246 -2.87 -25.39 -6.02
CA GLU A 246 -3.46 -24.65 -4.92
C GLU A 246 -2.77 -23.29 -4.70
N LEU A 247 -1.45 -23.23 -4.84
CA LEU A 247 -0.69 -21.99 -4.75
C LEU A 247 -1.12 -20.97 -5.81
N LEU A 248 -1.20 -21.38 -7.08
CA LEU A 248 -1.64 -20.50 -8.16
C LEU A 248 -3.10 -20.08 -7.99
N TRP A 249 -3.95 -20.99 -7.47
CA TRP A 249 -5.33 -20.65 -7.15
C TRP A 249 -5.42 -19.55 -6.09
N GLN A 250 -4.68 -19.65 -5.00
CA GLN A 250 -4.63 -18.63 -3.94
C GLN A 250 -4.09 -17.30 -4.49
N ILE A 251 -3.06 -17.32 -5.31
CA ILE A 251 -2.54 -16.12 -5.98
C ILE A 251 -3.59 -15.51 -6.92
N LYS A 252 -4.30 -16.33 -7.68
CA LYS A 252 -5.38 -15.86 -8.59
C LYS A 252 -6.52 -15.19 -7.83
N ARG A 253 -6.78 -15.65 -6.60
CA ARG A 253 -7.84 -15.18 -5.69
C ARG A 253 -7.27 -14.46 -4.47
N PHE A 254 -6.18 -13.74 -4.61
CA PHE A 254 -5.40 -13.15 -3.52
C PHE A 254 -6.20 -12.32 -2.52
N HIS A 255 -7.29 -11.68 -2.93
CA HIS A 255 -8.18 -10.93 -2.01
C HIS A 255 -8.84 -11.82 -0.95
N ASN A 256 -8.91 -13.13 -1.17
CA ASN A 256 -9.54 -14.07 -0.25
C ASN A 256 -8.59 -14.59 0.83
N PHE A 257 -7.29 -14.34 0.69
CA PHE A 257 -6.23 -14.89 1.53
C PHE A 257 -5.40 -13.82 2.20
N LEU A 258 -5.36 -13.86 3.54
CA LEU A 258 -4.65 -12.85 4.34
C LEU A 258 -3.14 -12.83 4.04
N TRP A 259 -2.53 -13.99 3.81
CA TRP A 259 -1.11 -14.05 3.46
C TRP A 259 -0.79 -13.29 2.18
N ALA A 260 -1.67 -13.36 1.19
CA ALA A 260 -1.41 -12.83 -0.14
C ALA A 260 -1.66 -11.31 -0.24
N SER A 261 -2.68 -10.81 0.48
CA SER A 261 -3.13 -9.41 0.33
C SER A 261 -3.46 -8.70 1.65
N GLY A 262 -3.54 -9.41 2.76
CA GLY A 262 -4.19 -8.91 3.96
C GLY A 262 -5.71 -8.90 3.87
N GLY A 263 -6.28 -9.57 2.87
CA GLY A 263 -7.73 -9.64 2.64
C GLY A 263 -8.30 -8.37 1.99
N ILE A 264 -9.62 -8.41 1.71
CA ILE A 264 -10.31 -7.31 1.05
C ILE A 264 -10.27 -6.02 1.86
N PHE A 265 -10.34 -6.11 3.18
CA PHE A 265 -10.28 -4.93 4.04
C PHE A 265 -8.97 -4.15 3.79
N SER A 266 -7.82 -4.82 3.80
CA SER A 266 -6.53 -4.18 3.58
C SER A 266 -6.43 -3.56 2.19
N ASP A 267 -6.86 -4.27 1.17
CA ASP A 267 -6.73 -3.79 -0.21
C ASP A 267 -7.65 -2.61 -0.54
N TYR A 268 -8.90 -2.64 -0.05
CA TYR A 268 -9.90 -1.63 -0.39
C TYR A 268 -9.92 -0.43 0.54
N CYS A 269 -9.60 -0.62 1.84
CA CYS A 269 -9.76 0.43 2.85
C CYS A 269 -8.52 1.28 3.06
N VAL A 270 -7.35 0.84 2.57
CA VAL A 270 -6.07 1.56 2.75
C VAL A 270 -6.12 3.01 2.29
N HIS A 271 -6.82 3.33 1.21
CA HIS A 271 -6.95 4.71 0.73
C HIS A 271 -7.61 5.63 1.75
N HIS A 272 -8.78 5.24 2.28
CA HIS A 272 -9.50 6.05 3.27
C HIS A 272 -8.71 6.22 4.57
N ILE A 273 -8.04 5.15 5.00
CA ILE A 273 -7.22 5.17 6.21
C ILE A 273 -6.02 6.09 6.01
N ASP A 274 -5.36 5.99 4.86
CA ASP A 274 -4.26 6.88 4.48
C ASP A 274 -4.71 8.34 4.37
N GLU A 275 -5.85 8.61 3.72
CA GLU A 275 -6.41 9.95 3.55
C GLU A 275 -6.69 10.63 4.90
N VAL A 276 -7.30 9.92 5.87
CA VAL A 276 -7.54 10.46 7.21
C VAL A 276 -6.25 10.75 7.94
N CYS A 277 -5.30 9.81 7.93
CA CYS A 277 -4.00 9.99 8.58
C CYS A 277 -3.22 11.17 7.96
N TRP A 278 -3.33 11.35 6.65
CA TRP A 278 -2.76 12.48 5.93
C TRP A 278 -3.41 13.82 6.30
N MET A 279 -4.76 13.90 6.32
CA MET A 279 -5.48 15.11 6.75
C MET A 279 -5.21 15.46 8.21
N LYS A 280 -5.13 14.44 9.07
CA LYS A 280 -4.77 14.60 10.49
C LYS A 280 -3.30 14.96 10.71
N GLY A 281 -2.42 14.62 9.77
CA GLY A 281 -0.98 14.78 9.91
C GLY A 281 -0.34 13.84 10.94
N ALA A 282 -1.00 12.72 11.28
CA ALA A 282 -0.57 11.75 12.27
C ALA A 282 -1.09 10.35 11.96
N TRP A 283 -0.40 9.32 12.46
CA TRP A 283 -0.88 7.95 12.49
C TRP A 283 -1.56 7.67 13.84
N PRO A 284 -2.64 6.86 13.89
CA PRO A 284 -3.29 6.50 15.13
C PRO A 284 -2.38 5.62 15.99
N VAL A 285 -2.49 5.79 17.32
CA VAL A 285 -1.70 5.03 18.28
C VAL A 285 -2.37 3.73 18.71
N LYS A 286 -3.69 3.58 18.46
CA LYS A 286 -4.48 2.41 18.88
C LYS A 286 -5.66 2.19 17.97
N ALA A 287 -6.03 0.91 17.78
CA ALA A 287 -7.30 0.49 17.18
C ALA A 287 -8.06 -0.46 18.13
N VAL A 288 -9.39 -0.31 18.13
CA VAL A 288 -10.34 -1.29 18.64
C VAL A 288 -11.37 -1.55 17.55
N ALA A 289 -11.86 -2.80 17.44
CA ALA A 289 -12.75 -3.14 16.34
C ALA A 289 -13.71 -4.25 16.70
N ILE A 290 -14.82 -4.29 15.97
CA ILE A 290 -15.72 -5.43 15.87
C ILE A 290 -15.83 -5.82 14.39
N GLY A 291 -16.09 -7.10 14.13
CA GLY A 291 -16.31 -7.60 12.78
C GLY A 291 -16.89 -9.01 12.81
N ALA A 292 -17.45 -9.42 11.69
CA ALA A 292 -18.10 -10.73 11.60
C ALA A 292 -18.11 -11.30 10.18
N ARG A 293 -18.22 -12.63 10.11
CA ARG A 293 -18.50 -13.45 8.92
C ARG A 293 -19.95 -13.90 8.98
N GLN A 294 -20.85 -13.11 8.47
CA GLN A 294 -22.30 -13.38 8.57
C GLN A 294 -22.83 -14.18 7.37
N LEU A 295 -22.55 -13.71 6.15
CA LEU A 295 -22.94 -14.38 4.91
C LEU A 295 -21.83 -15.31 4.41
N ARG A 296 -20.60 -15.01 4.69
CA ARG A 296 -19.40 -15.76 4.25
C ARG A 296 -19.17 -17.07 5.01
N GLY A 297 -20.04 -17.44 5.95
CA GLY A 297 -19.93 -18.70 6.70
C GLY A 297 -19.95 -19.97 5.83
N LYS A 298 -20.33 -19.85 4.54
CA LYS A 298 -20.32 -20.92 3.54
C LYS A 298 -19.25 -20.74 2.46
N ILE A 299 -18.45 -19.67 2.55
CA ILE A 299 -17.40 -19.35 1.59
C ILE A 299 -16.05 -19.65 2.24
N ASP A 300 -15.22 -20.41 1.55
CA ASP A 300 -13.94 -20.89 2.07
C ASP A 300 -12.84 -19.83 1.86
N ASP A 301 -13.05 -18.60 2.37
CA ASP A 301 -12.08 -17.51 2.39
C ASP A 301 -11.83 -16.99 3.81
N GLN A 302 -10.87 -16.08 3.98
CA GLN A 302 -10.49 -15.56 5.29
C GLN A 302 -11.10 -14.20 5.65
N ASN A 303 -11.91 -13.58 4.77
CA ASN A 303 -12.45 -12.25 5.00
C ASN A 303 -13.63 -12.25 5.98
N PHE A 304 -13.86 -11.13 6.65
CA PHE A 304 -15.15 -10.79 7.24
C PHE A 304 -16.08 -10.09 6.24
N ASP A 305 -17.37 -10.14 6.50
CA ASP A 305 -18.36 -9.41 5.70
C ASP A 305 -18.45 -7.96 6.10
N ASN A 306 -18.18 -7.66 7.36
CA ASN A 306 -18.30 -6.32 7.92
C ASN A 306 -17.24 -6.07 9.00
N TYR A 307 -16.86 -4.79 9.11
CA TYR A 307 -15.90 -4.26 10.06
C TYR A 307 -16.41 -2.93 10.60
N GLY A 308 -16.34 -2.73 11.92
CA GLY A 308 -16.50 -1.44 12.57
C GLY A 308 -15.26 -1.16 13.39
N ILE A 309 -14.52 -0.12 13.07
CA ILE A 309 -13.21 0.16 13.67
C ILE A 309 -13.20 1.57 14.25
N GLU A 310 -12.65 1.70 15.44
CA GLU A 310 -12.29 2.97 16.06
C GLU A 310 -10.77 3.04 16.16
N TYR A 311 -10.18 3.99 15.45
CA TYR A 311 -8.80 4.39 15.64
C TYR A 311 -8.70 5.57 16.59
N THR A 312 -7.69 5.59 17.44
CA THR A 312 -7.42 6.69 18.38
C THR A 312 -6.08 7.33 18.04
N PHE A 313 -6.04 8.64 17.87
CA PHE A 313 -4.80 9.42 17.71
C PHE A 313 -4.25 9.83 19.09
N ASP A 314 -2.97 10.23 19.14
CA ASP A 314 -2.27 10.57 20.37
C ASP A 314 -2.91 11.77 21.12
N ASP A 315 -3.49 12.71 20.37
CA ASP A 315 -4.22 13.86 20.91
C ASP A 315 -5.67 13.55 21.31
N GLY A 316 -6.10 12.30 21.25
CA GLY A 316 -7.44 11.84 21.59
C GLY A 316 -8.46 11.92 20.46
N ALA A 317 -8.13 12.49 19.30
CA ALA A 317 -9.02 12.48 18.14
C ALA A 317 -9.35 11.05 17.71
N LYS A 318 -10.54 10.87 17.13
CA LYS A 318 -11.06 9.54 16.76
C LYS A 318 -11.30 9.42 15.25
N PHE A 319 -11.07 8.23 14.73
CA PHE A 319 -11.52 7.87 13.40
C PHE A 319 -12.39 6.61 13.46
N PHE A 320 -13.66 6.78 13.15
CA PHE A 320 -14.63 5.70 13.05
C PHE A 320 -14.74 5.25 11.60
N TYR A 321 -14.54 3.96 11.36
CA TYR A 321 -14.51 3.42 10.02
C TYR A 321 -15.39 2.18 9.89
N THR A 322 -16.31 2.19 8.92
CA THR A 322 -17.18 1.06 8.59
C THR A 322 -16.81 0.51 7.20
N CYS A 323 -16.59 -0.79 7.13
CA CYS A 323 -16.44 -1.50 5.87
C CYS A 323 -17.46 -2.64 5.84
N GLN A 324 -18.25 -2.70 4.77
CA GLN A 324 -19.21 -3.76 4.54
C GLN A 324 -19.09 -4.28 3.11
N VAL A 325 -19.03 -5.60 2.96
CA VAL A 325 -18.96 -6.31 1.68
C VAL A 325 -20.06 -7.36 1.65
N MET A 326 -21.29 -6.88 1.53
CA MET A 326 -22.51 -7.71 1.58
C MET A 326 -23.40 -7.43 0.39
N LYS A 327 -23.97 -8.51 -0.18
CA LYS A 327 -24.86 -8.41 -1.32
C LYS A 327 -26.20 -7.80 -0.91
N ASP A 328 -26.75 -6.97 -1.80
CA ASP A 328 -28.08 -6.38 -1.69
C ASP A 328 -28.29 -5.50 -0.43
N CYS A 329 -27.21 -4.98 0.14
CA CYS A 329 -27.24 -3.97 1.18
C CYS A 329 -27.02 -2.57 0.59
N ASP A 330 -27.40 -1.53 1.33
CA ASP A 330 -27.09 -0.16 0.95
C ASP A 330 -25.60 0.04 0.80
N SER A 331 -25.22 0.87 -0.18
CA SER A 331 -23.83 1.20 -0.45
C SER A 331 -23.52 2.61 -0.01
N LYS A 332 -22.41 2.77 0.72
CA LYS A 332 -21.90 4.07 1.12
C LYS A 332 -20.38 4.11 0.92
N PHE A 333 -19.92 5.11 0.20
CA PHE A 333 -18.52 5.28 -0.07
C PHE A 333 -18.15 6.76 0.12
N GLY A 334 -17.59 7.11 1.26
CA GLY A 334 -17.24 8.49 1.54
C GLY A 334 -16.50 8.67 2.85
N LEU A 335 -15.98 9.89 3.05
CA LEU A 335 -15.06 10.21 4.12
C LEU A 335 -15.30 11.65 4.58
N TRP A 336 -15.60 11.84 5.85
CA TRP A 336 -15.90 13.11 6.48
C TRP A 336 -15.08 13.30 7.75
N GLY A 337 -14.92 14.57 8.17
CA GLY A 337 -14.35 14.91 9.45
C GLY A 337 -15.09 16.04 10.12
N GLN A 338 -14.84 16.19 11.42
CA GLN A 338 -15.34 17.26 12.27
C GLN A 338 -14.18 17.94 12.97
N GLY A 339 -14.12 19.22 12.81
CA GLY A 339 -13.24 20.08 13.59
C GLY A 339 -14.00 20.85 14.65
N SER A 340 -13.28 21.60 15.51
CA SER A 340 -13.90 22.38 16.59
C SER A 340 -14.79 23.53 16.10
N LYS A 341 -14.62 23.97 14.83
CA LYS A 341 -15.43 25.03 14.22
C LYS A 341 -16.50 24.48 13.28
N SER A 342 -16.15 23.53 12.43
CA SER A 342 -17.06 23.04 11.38
C SER A 342 -16.73 21.61 10.93
N ALA A 343 -17.69 20.99 10.27
CA ALA A 343 -17.50 19.73 9.57
C ALA A 343 -16.85 19.96 8.18
N PHE A 344 -16.26 18.90 7.64
CA PHE A 344 -15.72 18.88 6.29
C PHE A 344 -15.89 17.51 5.64
N ALA A 345 -15.91 17.47 4.31
CA ALA A 345 -15.90 16.26 3.51
C ALA A 345 -14.55 16.11 2.80
N ILE A 346 -13.89 14.98 2.97
CA ILE A 346 -12.70 14.60 2.19
C ILE A 346 -13.15 13.99 0.86
N SER A 347 -14.21 13.16 0.90
CA SER A 347 -14.90 12.65 -0.26
C SER A 347 -16.36 12.33 0.08
N THR A 348 -17.28 12.68 -0.82
CA THR A 348 -18.71 12.37 -0.64
C THR A 348 -19.14 11.10 -1.35
N SER A 349 -18.33 10.63 -2.33
CA SER A 349 -18.63 9.41 -3.09
C SER A 349 -17.41 8.95 -3.90
N GLY A 350 -16.81 7.83 -3.51
CA GLY A 350 -15.65 7.27 -4.23
C GLY A 350 -14.35 8.03 -3.99
N HIS A 351 -13.29 7.58 -4.67
CA HIS A 351 -11.97 8.21 -4.59
C HIS A 351 -11.81 9.37 -5.58
N SER A 352 -12.38 9.26 -6.76
CA SER A 352 -12.31 10.27 -7.81
C SER A 352 -13.65 10.37 -8.55
N PRO A 353 -14.13 11.59 -8.82
CA PRO A 353 -13.54 12.86 -8.43
C PRO A 353 -13.67 13.13 -6.92
N ALA A 354 -12.65 13.75 -6.32
CA ALA A 354 -12.71 14.20 -4.94
C ALA A 354 -13.65 15.41 -4.82
N ARG A 355 -14.77 15.18 -4.18
CA ARG A 355 -15.75 16.24 -3.89
C ARG A 355 -15.54 16.75 -2.47
N CYS A 356 -14.40 17.41 -2.27
CA CYS A 356 -14.04 18.02 -1.01
C CYS A 356 -14.90 19.24 -0.70
N ALA A 357 -15.25 19.42 0.57
CA ALA A 357 -16.02 20.59 1.04
C ALA A 357 -15.71 20.91 2.49
N ILE A 358 -15.89 22.19 2.88
CA ILE A 358 -15.95 22.64 4.28
C ILE A 358 -17.34 23.24 4.47
N PHE A 359 -17.98 22.92 5.60
CA PHE A 359 -19.31 23.40 5.94
C PHE A 359 -19.22 24.64 6.85
N LYS A 360 -20.33 25.38 7.00
CA LYS A 360 -20.40 26.59 7.84
C LYS A 360 -20.38 26.22 9.35
N ASP A 361 -20.87 25.05 9.70
CA ASP A 361 -20.94 24.49 11.05
C ASP A 361 -20.86 22.95 10.97
N GLN A 362 -21.32 22.24 12.01
CA GLN A 362 -21.26 20.77 12.07
C GLN A 362 -22.31 20.05 11.21
N ARG A 363 -23.22 20.76 10.54
CA ARG A 363 -24.26 20.16 9.71
C ARG A 363 -23.74 19.89 8.31
N VAL A 364 -23.76 18.61 7.92
CA VAL A 364 -23.30 18.14 6.62
C VAL A 364 -24.49 18.09 5.66
N ASP A 365 -24.87 19.25 5.11
CA ASP A 365 -25.92 19.37 4.12
C ASP A 365 -25.56 20.37 2.99
N LYS A 366 -26.25 20.24 1.84
CA LYS A 366 -25.94 21.06 0.64
C LYS A 366 -26.13 22.56 0.86
N GLY A 367 -27.07 22.97 1.72
CA GLY A 367 -27.36 24.38 2.00
C GLY A 367 -26.32 25.00 2.95
N ASN A 368 -25.53 24.19 3.62
CA ASN A 368 -24.58 24.59 4.65
C ASN A 368 -23.12 24.63 4.20
N VAL A 369 -22.85 24.50 2.91
CA VAL A 369 -21.48 24.51 2.35
C VAL A 369 -20.89 25.91 2.44
N ALA A 370 -19.72 26.05 3.05
CA ALA A 370 -18.91 27.27 3.07
C ALA A 370 -17.92 27.30 1.89
N TRP A 371 -17.29 26.18 1.60
CA TRP A 371 -16.37 25.98 0.47
C TRP A 371 -16.53 24.59 -0.13
N ALA A 372 -16.41 24.49 -1.43
CA ALA A 372 -16.33 23.22 -2.14
C ALA A 372 -15.24 23.27 -3.21
N ALA A 373 -14.52 22.18 -3.35
CA ALA A 373 -13.48 22.06 -4.37
C ALA A 373 -14.04 22.15 -5.78
N GLU A 374 -13.35 22.91 -6.63
CA GLU A 374 -13.72 23.11 -8.03
C GLU A 374 -13.64 21.80 -8.83
N GLN A 375 -14.54 21.65 -9.78
CA GLN A 375 -14.58 20.52 -10.70
C GLN A 375 -14.45 20.99 -12.18
N PRO A 376 -13.92 20.17 -13.10
CA PRO A 376 -13.47 18.78 -12.90
C PRO A 376 -12.13 18.66 -12.20
N GLU A 377 -11.93 17.50 -11.58
CA GLU A 377 -10.63 17.13 -10.99
C GLU A 377 -9.74 16.48 -12.05
N PRO A 378 -8.44 16.83 -12.12
CA PRO A 378 -7.45 16.06 -12.88
C PRO A 378 -7.38 14.60 -12.39
N ASN A 379 -7.11 13.66 -13.30
CA ASN A 379 -7.01 12.24 -12.95
C ASN A 379 -5.86 12.00 -11.95
N PRO A 380 -6.12 11.64 -10.68
CA PRO A 380 -5.10 11.49 -9.66
C PRO A 380 -4.18 10.29 -9.91
N TYR A 381 -4.65 9.25 -10.60
CA TYR A 381 -3.79 8.11 -10.99
C TYR A 381 -2.71 8.52 -11.99
N ARG A 382 -3.02 9.42 -12.93
CA ARG A 382 -2.00 9.98 -13.80
C ARG A 382 -1.11 10.97 -13.05
N ARG A 383 -1.66 11.75 -12.12
CA ARG A 383 -0.89 12.71 -11.30
C ARG A 383 0.22 12.05 -10.49
N GLU A 384 -0.01 10.90 -9.90
CA GLU A 384 1.05 10.20 -9.15
C GLU A 384 2.24 9.82 -10.06
N TRP A 385 1.97 9.43 -11.30
CA TRP A 385 3.00 9.18 -12.30
C TRP A 385 3.70 10.46 -12.79
N GLU A 386 2.96 11.56 -12.98
CA GLU A 386 3.52 12.86 -13.31
C GLU A 386 4.54 13.32 -12.25
N HIS A 387 4.21 13.14 -10.95
CA HIS A 387 5.10 13.50 -9.85
C HIS A 387 6.35 12.60 -9.79
N LEU A 388 6.19 11.29 -9.92
CA LEU A 388 7.32 10.36 -9.95
C LEU A 388 8.26 10.66 -11.12
N VAL A 389 7.73 10.82 -12.32
CA VAL A 389 8.52 11.08 -13.53
C VAL A 389 9.21 12.44 -13.45
N ALA A 390 8.52 13.47 -12.94
CA ALA A 390 9.13 14.77 -12.73
C ALA A 390 10.33 14.70 -11.76
N ALA A 391 10.20 13.95 -10.66
CA ALA A 391 11.28 13.74 -9.71
C ALA A 391 12.46 12.95 -10.31
N ILE A 392 12.20 11.97 -11.20
CA ILE A 392 13.24 11.23 -11.93
C ILE A 392 14.00 12.16 -12.87
N ILE A 393 13.28 12.94 -13.68
CA ILE A 393 13.88 13.85 -14.67
C ILE A 393 14.69 14.96 -13.99
N ALA A 394 14.18 15.52 -12.89
CA ALA A 394 14.83 16.57 -12.11
C ALA A 394 15.91 16.05 -11.16
N ASP A 395 16.06 14.73 -11.03
CA ASP A 395 16.88 14.04 -10.03
C ASP A 395 16.61 14.48 -8.57
N GLU A 396 15.36 14.86 -8.30
CA GLU A 396 14.95 15.28 -6.97
C GLU A 396 14.62 14.07 -6.06
N PRO A 397 14.87 14.17 -4.75
CA PRO A 397 14.51 13.11 -3.80
C PRO A 397 13.01 12.82 -3.82
N TYR A 398 12.65 11.54 -4.02
CA TYR A 398 11.25 11.11 -4.05
C TYR A 398 11.11 9.68 -3.53
N ASN A 399 10.55 9.49 -2.36
CA ASN A 399 10.36 8.15 -1.78
C ASN A 399 9.11 8.09 -0.91
N GLU A 400 8.09 7.42 -1.42
CA GLU A 400 6.79 7.25 -0.77
C GLU A 400 6.66 5.92 -0.02
N ALA A 401 7.69 5.05 -0.06
CA ALA A 401 7.59 3.69 0.47
C ALA A 401 7.32 3.65 1.98
N VAL A 402 7.90 4.58 2.78
CA VAL A 402 7.66 4.64 4.23
C VAL A 402 6.19 4.92 4.52
N ARG A 403 5.63 5.98 3.92
CA ARG A 403 4.20 6.31 4.14
C ARG A 403 3.27 5.22 3.63
N GLY A 404 3.63 4.56 2.50
CA GLY A 404 2.88 3.43 1.97
C GLY A 404 2.88 2.23 2.93
N ALA A 405 4.02 1.97 3.57
CA ALA A 405 4.17 0.93 4.58
C ALA A 405 3.37 1.25 5.86
N GLU A 406 3.42 2.49 6.35
CA GLU A 406 2.65 2.93 7.52
C GLU A 406 1.14 2.90 7.25
N ALA A 407 0.68 3.33 6.07
CA ALA A 407 -0.72 3.22 5.66
C ALA A 407 -1.19 1.76 5.63
N SER A 408 -0.37 0.86 5.10
CA SER A 408 -0.63 -0.58 5.07
C SER A 408 -0.67 -1.16 6.49
N LEU A 409 0.25 -0.75 7.39
CA LEU A 409 0.30 -1.18 8.78
C LEU A 409 -0.96 -0.76 9.56
N VAL A 410 -1.35 0.52 9.45
CA VAL A 410 -2.54 1.04 10.17
C VAL A 410 -3.80 0.34 9.67
N THR A 411 -3.86 0.03 8.38
CA THR A 411 -4.97 -0.75 7.83
C THR A 411 -4.96 -2.17 8.41
N ALA A 412 -3.80 -2.83 8.44
CA ALA A 412 -3.64 -4.15 9.06
C ALA A 412 -3.96 -4.13 10.57
N MET A 413 -3.66 -3.03 11.27
CA MET A 413 -3.99 -2.85 12.69
C MET A 413 -5.49 -2.91 12.94
N GLY A 414 -6.30 -2.21 12.12
CA GLY A 414 -7.77 -2.27 12.20
C GLY A 414 -8.32 -3.66 11.88
N ARG A 415 -7.79 -4.31 10.85
CA ARG A 415 -8.13 -5.69 10.50
C ARG A 415 -7.82 -6.65 11.64
N PHE A 416 -6.61 -6.59 12.19
CA PHE A 416 -6.16 -7.44 13.29
C PHE A 416 -7.04 -7.27 14.53
N ALA A 417 -7.38 -6.03 14.89
CA ALA A 417 -8.28 -5.76 16.02
C ALA A 417 -9.66 -6.42 15.80
N ALA A 418 -10.23 -6.36 14.60
CA ALA A 418 -11.49 -7.01 14.27
C ALA A 418 -11.39 -8.55 14.31
N HIS A 419 -10.34 -9.10 13.72
CA HIS A 419 -10.13 -10.54 13.59
C HIS A 419 -9.82 -11.24 14.93
N THR A 420 -9.15 -10.54 15.85
CA THR A 420 -8.81 -11.08 17.18
C THR A 420 -9.83 -10.69 18.26
N GLY A 421 -10.62 -9.64 18.04
CA GLY A 421 -11.51 -9.05 19.05
C GLY A 421 -10.75 -8.37 20.19
N LYS A 422 -9.49 -7.97 19.97
CA LYS A 422 -8.63 -7.34 20.98
C LYS A 422 -8.17 -5.96 20.50
N PRO A 423 -8.05 -4.99 21.43
CA PRO A 423 -7.36 -3.75 21.12
C PRO A 423 -5.91 -4.04 20.70
N ILE A 424 -5.38 -3.21 19.82
CA ILE A 424 -3.97 -3.26 19.43
C ILE A 424 -3.42 -1.85 19.26
N THR A 425 -2.19 -1.62 19.73
CA THR A 425 -1.47 -0.39 19.51
C THR A 425 -0.65 -0.43 18.21
N TYR A 426 -0.25 0.73 17.72
CA TYR A 426 0.63 0.83 16.55
C TYR A 426 1.94 0.05 16.76
N ASP A 427 2.57 0.23 17.93
CA ASP A 427 3.82 -0.43 18.26
C ASP A 427 3.67 -1.95 18.38
N GLU A 428 2.58 -2.43 18.98
CA GLU A 428 2.28 -3.87 19.04
C GLU A 428 2.08 -4.46 17.64
N MET A 429 1.35 -3.76 16.75
CA MET A 429 1.16 -4.24 15.38
C MET A 429 2.46 -4.25 14.59
N LEU A 430 3.26 -3.18 14.68
CA LEU A 430 4.55 -3.11 14.02
C LEU A 430 5.51 -4.22 14.51
N ASN A 431 5.48 -4.53 15.81
CA ASN A 431 6.33 -5.55 16.45
C ASN A 431 5.66 -6.93 16.53
N CYS A 432 4.48 -7.13 15.95
CA CYS A 432 3.83 -8.42 15.91
C CYS A 432 4.74 -9.43 15.19
N PRO A 433 5.04 -10.59 15.81
CA PRO A 433 5.92 -11.59 15.21
C PRO A 433 5.21 -12.45 14.15
N ASP A 434 3.90 -12.28 13.98
CA ASP A 434 3.11 -13.10 13.06
C ASP A 434 3.36 -12.66 11.61
N ASP A 435 4.27 -13.37 10.93
CA ASP A 435 4.63 -13.15 9.53
C ASP A 435 3.69 -13.95 8.61
N LEU A 436 2.75 -13.26 8.00
CA LEU A 436 1.80 -13.87 7.06
C LEU A 436 2.48 -14.31 5.76
N THR A 437 3.65 -13.74 5.44
CA THR A 437 4.36 -13.95 4.17
C THR A 437 5.60 -14.83 4.32
N ALA A 438 5.75 -15.50 5.45
CA ALA A 438 6.90 -16.37 5.68
C ALA A 438 7.11 -17.36 4.52
N GLY A 439 8.31 -17.35 3.94
CA GLY A 439 8.67 -18.22 2.81
C GLY A 439 8.24 -17.76 1.42
N VAL A 440 7.55 -16.64 1.27
CA VAL A 440 7.11 -16.10 -0.04
C VAL A 440 8.30 -15.84 -0.99
N ASP A 441 9.45 -15.45 -0.46
CA ASP A 441 10.66 -15.15 -1.24
C ASP A 441 11.23 -16.39 -1.98
N SER A 442 10.88 -17.60 -1.52
CA SER A 442 11.38 -18.87 -2.07
C SER A 442 10.33 -19.67 -2.84
N LEU A 443 9.14 -19.10 -3.08
CA LEU A 443 8.07 -19.77 -3.81
C LEU A 443 8.48 -20.05 -5.26
N THR A 444 8.16 -21.24 -5.71
CA THR A 444 8.30 -21.73 -7.08
C THR A 444 6.97 -22.31 -7.54
N GLU A 445 6.87 -22.66 -8.83
CA GLU A 445 5.66 -23.27 -9.38
C GLU A 445 5.25 -24.59 -8.69
N GLY A 446 6.25 -25.35 -8.19
CA GLY A 446 6.04 -26.61 -7.45
C GLY A 446 5.90 -26.47 -5.95
N SER A 447 5.92 -25.26 -5.40
CA SER A 447 5.79 -25.04 -3.96
C SER A 447 4.38 -25.35 -3.46
N PRO A 448 4.23 -25.85 -2.23
CA PRO A 448 2.92 -25.91 -1.60
C PRO A 448 2.38 -24.51 -1.35
N ALA A 449 1.05 -24.37 -1.30
CA ALA A 449 0.42 -23.12 -0.93
C ALA A 449 0.72 -22.76 0.54
N PRO A 450 0.92 -21.46 0.88
CA PRO A 450 1.15 -21.03 2.26
C PRO A 450 0.00 -21.36 3.21
N LEU A 451 -1.22 -21.48 2.69
CA LEU A 451 -2.40 -21.84 3.44
C LEU A 451 -2.97 -23.15 2.90
N VAL A 452 -3.22 -24.11 3.81
CA VAL A 452 -3.75 -25.42 3.46
C VAL A 452 -5.17 -25.55 3.95
N ALA A 453 -6.08 -25.98 3.07
CA ALA A 453 -7.45 -26.30 3.43
C ALA A 453 -7.52 -27.62 4.24
N ASP A 454 -8.54 -27.77 5.09
CA ASP A 454 -8.83 -29.01 5.80
C ASP A 454 -9.40 -30.10 4.85
N SER A 455 -9.73 -31.27 5.39
CA SER A 455 -10.29 -32.38 4.62
C SER A 455 -11.66 -32.09 4.01
N GLU A 456 -12.33 -31.02 4.44
CA GLU A 456 -13.62 -30.54 3.89
C GLU A 456 -13.42 -29.37 2.91
N GLY A 457 -12.16 -29.01 2.58
CA GLY A 457 -11.82 -27.92 1.68
C GLY A 457 -11.90 -26.53 2.29
N ARG A 458 -11.95 -26.41 3.64
CA ARG A 458 -12.10 -25.14 4.35
C ARG A 458 -10.76 -24.64 4.85
N TYR A 459 -10.51 -23.35 4.63
CA TYR A 459 -9.33 -22.70 5.19
C TYR A 459 -9.55 -22.22 6.62
N PRO A 460 -8.49 -22.13 7.46
CA PRO A 460 -8.59 -21.52 8.77
C PRO A 460 -8.99 -20.03 8.64
N VAL A 461 -10.01 -19.64 9.38
CA VAL A 461 -10.58 -18.29 9.36
C VAL A 461 -10.37 -17.58 10.69
N PRO A 462 -10.30 -16.23 10.71
CA PRO A 462 -10.27 -15.48 11.94
C PRO A 462 -11.51 -15.75 12.80
N MET A 463 -11.29 -15.93 14.11
CA MET A 463 -12.36 -16.13 15.09
C MET A 463 -12.05 -15.28 16.32
N PRO A 464 -12.75 -14.12 16.50
CA PRO A 464 -12.50 -13.22 17.62
C PRO A 464 -12.53 -13.94 18.98
N GLY A 465 -11.53 -13.66 19.81
CA GLY A 465 -11.37 -14.27 21.13
C GLY A 465 -10.78 -15.69 21.15
N LYS A 466 -10.68 -16.38 20.02
CA LYS A 466 -10.17 -17.75 19.94
C LYS A 466 -8.65 -17.79 19.73
N TYR A 467 -8.12 -17.02 18.81
CA TYR A 467 -6.72 -17.06 18.43
C TYR A 467 -5.93 -15.88 19.01
N LYS A 468 -4.63 -16.09 19.24
CA LYS A 468 -3.70 -15.02 19.62
C LYS A 468 -3.45 -14.09 18.46
N TYR A 469 -3.28 -14.64 17.29
CA TYR A 469 -3.15 -13.97 16.01
C TYR A 469 -4.41 -14.21 15.18
N GLU A 470 -4.50 -13.69 13.97
CA GLU A 470 -5.76 -13.62 13.22
C GLU A 470 -6.46 -14.98 13.02
N TYR A 471 -5.71 -16.03 12.67
CA TYR A 471 -6.22 -17.40 12.49
C TYR A 471 -5.23 -18.46 13.00
N ARG A 472 -4.25 -18.02 13.80
CA ARG A 472 -3.18 -18.86 14.37
C ARG A 472 -3.08 -18.67 15.88
N SER A 473 -2.65 -19.70 16.58
CA SER A 473 -2.49 -19.71 18.06
C SER A 473 -1.13 -19.16 18.49
#